data_12fa94416e7625e6118b1b802758584a
#
_entry.id   12fa94416e7625e6118b1b802758584a
#
_cell.length_a   1.000
_cell.length_b   1.000
_cell.length_c   1.000
_cell.angle_alpha   90.00
_cell.angle_beta   90.00
_cell.angle_gamma   90.00
#
_symmetry.space_group_name_H-M   'P 1'
#
loop_
_entity.id
_entity.type
_entity.pdbx_description
1 polymer ?
#
loop_
_entity_poly.entity_id
_entity_poly.type
_entity_poly.pdbx_seq_one_letter_code
_entity_poly.pdbx_strand_id
1 'polypeptide(L)'
;MISQTLRDARRYEDAMAQNITPLERPEFHLSPKVGWMNDPNGFSYYKDKFHLFYQYYPYDSQWGPMHWGHAVSEDLLHWEYLPAAIAPDMPYDYVGCFSGSAITLPDGKQLFMYTSVRKEKFRDLRIDFSCRKVIKNNRQECTTAAAVVRVLGGKFLEVHT
;
A
#
# COMPACT_ATOMS: atom_id res chain seq x y z
N MET A 1 15.28 3.49 5.03
CA MET A 1 14.96 3.06 6.42
C MET A 1 13.45 2.86 6.50
N ILE A 2 12.96 1.79 7.13
CA ILE A 2 11.51 1.55 7.31
C ILE A 2 11.01 2.45 8.45
N SER A 3 9.86 3.12 8.25
CA SER A 3 9.24 3.99 9.28
C SER A 3 8.79 3.20 10.51
N GLN A 4 8.59 3.90 11.64
CA GLN A 4 8.06 3.28 12.85
C GLN A 4 6.63 2.78 12.62
N THR A 5 5.77 3.59 11.98
CA THR A 5 4.38 3.23 11.65
C THR A 5 4.29 1.92 10.87
N LEU A 6 5.14 1.75 9.84
CA LEU A 6 5.17 0.52 9.06
C LEU A 6 5.71 -0.68 9.86
N ARG A 7 6.69 -0.46 10.74
CA ARG A 7 7.17 -1.53 11.65
C ARG A 7 6.08 -1.97 12.61
N ASP A 8 5.33 -1.04 13.15
CA ASP A 8 4.26 -1.34 14.10
C ASP A 8 3.10 -2.08 13.43
N ALA A 9 2.72 -1.68 12.22
CA ALA A 9 1.73 -2.39 11.42
C ALA A 9 2.16 -3.86 11.17
N ARG A 10 3.41 -4.08 10.78
CA ARG A 10 3.96 -5.43 10.53
C ARG A 10 4.00 -6.30 11.79
N ARG A 11 4.41 -5.74 12.91
CA ARG A 11 4.38 -6.48 14.19
C ARG A 11 2.96 -6.84 14.60
N TYR A 12 2.03 -5.91 14.44
CA TYR A 12 0.63 -6.13 14.78
C TYR A 12 0.01 -7.22 13.90
N GLU A 13 0.17 -7.15 12.58
CA GLU A 13 -0.37 -8.16 11.67
C GLU A 13 0.22 -9.56 11.93
N ASP A 14 1.52 -9.65 12.25
CA ASP A 14 2.15 -10.92 12.58
C ASP A 14 1.63 -11.50 13.90
N ALA A 15 1.44 -10.67 14.90
CA ALA A 15 0.91 -11.10 16.20
C ALA A 15 -0.56 -11.54 16.11
N MET A 16 -1.39 -10.77 15.42
CA MET A 16 -2.82 -11.04 15.31
C MET A 16 -3.14 -12.20 14.36
N ALA A 17 -2.34 -12.40 13.32
CA ALA A 17 -2.53 -13.52 12.39
C ALA A 17 -2.41 -14.89 13.07
N GLN A 18 -1.71 -14.99 14.18
CA GLN A 18 -1.59 -16.24 14.95
C GLN A 18 -2.92 -16.67 15.59
N ASN A 19 -3.86 -15.75 15.75
CA ASN A 19 -5.18 -16.03 16.34
C ASN A 19 -6.23 -16.43 15.29
N ILE A 20 -5.90 -16.34 13.98
CA ILE A 20 -6.81 -16.68 12.89
C ILE A 20 -6.56 -18.12 12.47
N THR A 21 -7.59 -18.95 12.60
CA THR A 21 -7.49 -20.36 12.19
C THR A 21 -7.67 -20.52 10.69
N PRO A 22 -7.17 -21.60 10.07
CA PRO A 22 -7.40 -21.88 8.66
C PRO A 22 -8.88 -21.92 8.26
N LEU A 23 -9.77 -22.34 9.17
CA LEU A 23 -11.23 -22.42 8.94
C LEU A 23 -11.89 -21.04 8.78
N GLU A 24 -11.25 -19.98 9.26
CA GLU A 24 -11.74 -18.61 9.13
C GLU A 24 -11.32 -17.94 7.82
N ARG A 25 -10.57 -18.65 6.98
CA ARG A 25 -10.11 -18.15 5.68
C ARG A 25 -10.84 -18.85 4.54
N PRO A 26 -11.17 -18.13 3.45
CA PRO A 26 -11.66 -18.78 2.24
C PRO A 26 -10.56 -19.67 1.63
N GLU A 27 -10.95 -20.79 1.04
CA GLU A 27 -10.03 -21.78 0.48
C GLU A 27 -9.22 -21.25 -0.72
N PHE A 28 -9.83 -20.37 -1.54
CA PHE A 28 -9.27 -19.91 -2.80
C PHE A 28 -9.47 -18.42 -3.10
N HIS A 29 -9.90 -17.64 -2.14
CA HIS A 29 -9.98 -16.18 -2.27
C HIS A 29 -8.94 -15.51 -1.39
N LEU A 30 -8.26 -14.49 -1.89
CA LEU A 30 -7.42 -13.65 -1.07
C LEU A 30 -8.30 -12.90 -0.06
N SER A 31 -8.02 -13.07 1.21
CA SER A 31 -8.55 -12.29 2.33
C SER A 31 -7.44 -11.45 2.94
N PRO A 32 -7.70 -10.44 3.76
CA PRO A 32 -6.62 -9.72 4.43
C PRO A 32 -5.89 -10.66 5.42
N LYS A 33 -4.59 -10.41 5.64
CA LYS A 33 -3.84 -11.15 6.65
C LYS A 33 -4.49 -11.02 8.03
N VAL A 34 -4.93 -9.81 8.37
CA VAL A 34 -5.78 -9.43 9.52
C VAL A 34 -6.57 -8.18 9.16
N GLY A 35 -7.56 -7.79 9.97
CA GLY A 35 -8.24 -6.50 9.87
C GLY A 35 -9.05 -6.30 8.58
N TRP A 36 -8.97 -5.10 8.01
CA TRP A 36 -9.77 -4.64 6.87
C TRP A 36 -9.02 -4.71 5.53
N MET A 37 -9.74 -5.06 4.47
CA MET A 37 -9.28 -5.02 3.08
C MET A 37 -10.38 -4.45 2.18
N ASN A 38 -9.98 -3.65 1.17
CA ASN A 38 -10.83 -3.26 0.06
C ASN A 38 -10.05 -3.27 -1.28
N ASP A 39 -9.96 -2.17 -2.01
CA ASP A 39 -9.47 -2.12 -3.40
C ASP A 39 -8.14 -2.83 -3.65
N PRO A 40 -8.02 -3.62 -4.73
CA PRO A 40 -6.74 -4.10 -5.21
C PRO A 40 -5.89 -2.92 -5.73
N ASN A 41 -4.60 -2.97 -5.46
CA ASN A 41 -3.63 -1.95 -5.85
C ASN A 41 -2.40 -2.58 -6.49
N GLY A 42 -1.71 -1.84 -7.34
CA GLY A 42 -0.37 -2.17 -7.79
C GLY A 42 -0.19 -3.59 -8.33
N PHE A 43 -1.25 -4.19 -8.91
CA PHE A 43 -1.16 -5.52 -9.48
C PHE A 43 -0.10 -5.55 -10.57
N SER A 44 0.86 -6.45 -10.44
CA SER A 44 2.00 -6.53 -11.34
C SER A 44 2.63 -7.92 -11.35
N TYR A 45 3.25 -8.29 -12.48
CA TYR A 45 4.13 -9.44 -12.56
C TYR A 45 5.58 -8.97 -12.36
N TYR A 46 6.24 -9.48 -11.33
CA TYR A 46 7.57 -9.03 -10.95
C TYR A 46 8.34 -10.16 -10.28
N LYS A 47 9.58 -10.40 -10.74
CA LYS A 47 10.45 -11.48 -10.25
C LYS A 47 9.75 -12.84 -10.23
N ASP A 48 9.15 -13.18 -11.36
CA ASP A 48 8.48 -14.47 -11.62
C ASP A 48 7.28 -14.78 -10.72
N LYS A 49 6.72 -13.77 -10.06
CA LYS A 49 5.48 -13.87 -9.26
C LYS A 49 4.50 -12.75 -9.60
N PHE A 50 3.23 -13.04 -9.47
CA PHE A 50 2.18 -12.04 -9.43
C PHE A 50 2.21 -11.36 -8.07
N HIS A 51 2.28 -10.04 -8.05
CA HIS A 51 2.21 -9.22 -6.85
C HIS A 51 0.86 -8.53 -6.82
N LEU A 52 0.14 -8.67 -5.72
CA LEU A 52 -1.08 -7.94 -5.44
C LEU A 52 -0.89 -7.13 -4.16
N PHE A 53 -1.04 -5.84 -4.28
CA PHE A 53 -1.18 -4.95 -3.14
C PHE A 53 -2.67 -4.62 -2.98
N TYR A 54 -3.08 -4.19 -1.80
CA TYR A 54 -4.48 -3.89 -1.53
C TYR A 54 -4.60 -2.84 -0.43
N GLN A 55 -5.69 -2.08 -0.46
CA GLN A 55 -6.05 -1.20 0.64
C GLN A 55 -6.21 -2.03 1.91
N TYR A 56 -5.55 -1.60 2.98
CA TYR A 56 -5.37 -2.42 4.17
C TYR A 56 -5.39 -1.59 5.45
N TYR A 57 -6.16 -2.02 6.42
CA TYR A 57 -6.08 -1.50 7.77
C TYR A 57 -5.91 -2.65 8.75
N PRO A 58 -4.71 -2.86 9.31
CA PRO A 58 -4.41 -4.05 10.11
C PRO A 58 -5.08 -4.05 11.49
N TYR A 59 -5.44 -2.88 12.02
CA TYR A 59 -5.78 -2.73 13.43
C TYR A 59 -7.25 -2.97 13.77
N ASP A 60 -8.15 -2.99 12.79
CA ASP A 60 -9.59 -3.20 13.00
C ASP A 60 -10.21 -3.87 11.77
N SER A 61 -11.36 -4.51 11.95
CA SER A 61 -12.24 -5.01 10.88
C SER A 61 -13.10 -3.91 10.25
N GLN A 62 -12.92 -2.67 10.65
CA GLN A 62 -13.54 -1.48 10.07
C GLN A 62 -12.50 -0.63 9.36
N TRP A 63 -12.98 0.23 8.45
CA TRP A 63 -12.13 1.14 7.71
C TRP A 63 -11.38 2.10 8.64
N GLY A 64 -10.10 2.33 8.38
CA GLY A 64 -9.24 3.23 9.13
C GLY A 64 -8.14 3.84 8.24
N PRO A 65 -7.11 4.47 8.80
CA PRO A 65 -6.00 5.02 8.02
C PRO A 65 -5.33 3.95 7.16
N MET A 66 -5.59 4.03 5.83
CA MET A 66 -5.20 2.98 4.90
C MET A 66 -3.70 2.82 4.76
N HIS A 67 -3.27 1.60 4.90
CA HIS A 67 -1.99 1.05 4.50
C HIS A 67 -2.15 0.33 3.16
N TRP A 68 -1.08 -0.22 2.64
CA TRP A 68 -1.11 -1.23 1.59
C TRP A 68 -0.63 -2.57 2.17
N GLY A 69 -1.52 -3.56 2.14
CA GLY A 69 -1.15 -4.95 2.33
C GLY A 69 -0.46 -5.49 1.09
N HIS A 70 0.14 -6.68 1.18
CA HIS A 70 0.88 -7.29 0.08
C HIS A 70 0.74 -8.81 0.11
N ALA A 71 0.47 -9.38 -1.05
CA ALA A 71 0.51 -10.82 -1.28
C ALA A 71 1.16 -11.13 -2.62
N VAL A 72 1.71 -12.34 -2.75
CA VAL A 72 2.29 -12.85 -3.99
C VAL A 72 1.71 -14.20 -4.33
N SER A 73 1.68 -14.51 -5.64
CA SER A 73 1.21 -15.80 -6.15
C SER A 73 2.01 -16.19 -7.40
N GLU A 74 2.13 -17.49 -7.63
CA GLU A 74 2.67 -18.04 -8.87
C GLU A 74 1.58 -18.39 -9.88
N ASP A 75 0.34 -18.62 -9.41
CA ASP A 75 -0.77 -19.16 -10.20
C ASP A 75 -2.07 -18.34 -10.12
N LEU A 76 -2.11 -17.24 -9.36
CA LEU A 76 -3.27 -16.39 -9.08
C LEU A 76 -4.36 -17.04 -8.22
N LEU A 77 -4.17 -18.27 -7.78
CA LEU A 77 -5.10 -19.02 -6.94
C LEU A 77 -4.59 -19.14 -5.51
N HIS A 78 -3.30 -19.49 -5.37
CA HIS A 78 -2.65 -19.64 -4.09
C HIS A 78 -1.80 -18.42 -3.77
N TRP A 79 -2.09 -17.77 -2.66
CA TRP A 79 -1.47 -16.52 -2.25
C TRP A 79 -0.65 -16.66 -0.97
N GLU A 80 0.57 -16.16 -1.03
CA GLU A 80 1.47 -16.01 0.11
C GLU A 80 1.43 -14.56 0.61
N TYR A 81 1.18 -14.38 1.91
CA TYR A 81 1.21 -13.04 2.51
C TYR A 81 2.63 -12.56 2.72
N LEU A 82 2.90 -11.38 2.23
CA LEU A 82 4.11 -10.62 2.56
C LEU A 82 3.77 -9.51 3.56
N PRO A 83 4.78 -8.98 4.28
CA PRO A 83 4.56 -7.88 5.21
C PRO A 83 3.96 -6.66 4.52
N ALA A 84 3.12 -5.91 5.24
CA ALA A 84 2.54 -4.66 4.75
C ALA A 84 3.58 -3.79 4.03
N ALA A 85 3.23 -3.31 2.84
CA ALA A 85 4.18 -2.64 1.95
C ALA A 85 4.33 -1.15 2.23
N ILE A 86 3.21 -0.46 2.49
CA ILE A 86 3.14 0.99 2.68
C ILE A 86 2.30 1.28 3.92
N ALA A 87 2.69 2.31 4.68
CA ALA A 87 1.93 2.85 5.80
C ALA A 87 1.76 4.37 5.62
N PRO A 88 0.72 4.97 6.22
CA PRO A 88 0.51 6.42 6.23
C PRO A 88 1.48 7.06 7.24
N ASP A 89 2.72 7.22 6.83
CA ASP A 89 3.86 7.59 7.68
C ASP A 89 4.45 8.97 7.37
N MET A 90 3.76 9.74 6.50
CA MET A 90 4.22 11.07 6.09
C MET A 90 3.19 12.15 6.39
N PRO A 91 3.63 13.42 6.53
CA PRO A 91 2.71 14.53 6.78
C PRO A 91 1.64 14.74 5.70
N TYR A 92 1.82 14.19 4.51
CA TYR A 92 0.88 14.33 3.41
C TYR A 92 -0.04 13.11 3.20
N ASP A 93 0.17 12.02 3.94
CA ASP A 93 -0.63 10.78 3.82
C ASP A 93 -1.16 10.24 5.15
N TYR A 94 -1.10 10.99 6.23
CA TYR A 94 -1.45 10.51 7.57
C TYR A 94 -2.92 10.08 7.73
N VAL A 95 -3.80 10.47 6.81
CA VAL A 95 -5.19 9.96 6.77
C VAL A 95 -5.25 8.62 6.05
N GLY A 96 -4.35 8.39 5.09
CA GLY A 96 -4.24 7.11 4.39
C GLY A 96 -3.44 7.18 3.10
N CYS A 97 -2.84 6.05 2.77
CA CYS A 97 -2.30 5.74 1.44
C CYS A 97 -3.40 5.06 0.64
N PHE A 98 -4.14 5.85 -0.17
CA PHE A 98 -5.29 5.34 -0.92
C PHE A 98 -4.85 4.62 -2.21
N SER A 99 -5.83 4.24 -3.03
CA SER A 99 -5.60 3.39 -4.19
C SER A 99 -4.59 3.95 -5.18
N GLY A 100 -3.92 3.07 -5.88
CA GLY A 100 -2.88 3.39 -6.82
C GLY A 100 -2.37 2.19 -7.61
N SER A 101 -1.26 2.36 -8.31
CA SER A 101 -0.70 1.39 -9.23
C SER A 101 0.79 1.15 -9.01
N ALA A 102 1.31 0.10 -9.62
CA ALA A 102 2.74 -0.21 -9.68
C ALA A 102 3.18 -0.39 -11.13
N ILE A 103 4.42 0.01 -11.42
CA ILE A 103 5.08 -0.28 -12.68
C ILE A 103 6.50 -0.78 -12.42
N THR A 104 7.00 -1.63 -13.31
CA THR A 104 8.41 -2.03 -13.30
C THR A 104 9.22 -1.08 -14.17
N LEU A 105 10.24 -0.48 -13.58
CA LEU A 105 11.17 0.42 -14.27
C LEU A 105 12.20 -0.37 -15.09
N PRO A 106 12.84 0.27 -16.08
CA PRO A 106 13.87 -0.39 -16.91
C PRO A 106 15.07 -0.95 -16.11
N ASP A 107 15.37 -0.39 -14.94
CA ASP A 107 16.43 -0.86 -14.04
C ASP A 107 15.98 -2.02 -13.13
N GLY A 108 14.81 -2.58 -13.37
CA GLY A 108 14.25 -3.71 -12.63
C GLY A 108 13.72 -3.37 -11.25
N LYS A 109 13.46 -2.09 -10.96
CA LYS A 109 12.80 -1.64 -9.73
C LYS A 109 11.31 -1.53 -9.93
N GLN A 110 10.54 -1.71 -8.87
CA GLN A 110 9.11 -1.37 -8.87
C GLN A 110 8.89 0.04 -8.33
N LEU A 111 8.13 0.83 -9.08
CA LEU A 111 7.69 2.16 -8.70
C LEU A 111 6.21 2.09 -8.34
N PHE A 112 5.87 2.60 -7.16
CA PHE A 112 4.49 2.70 -6.70
C PHE A 112 4.02 4.15 -6.76
N MET A 113 2.84 4.35 -7.35
CA MET A 113 2.12 5.61 -7.32
C MET A 113 0.81 5.39 -6.58
N TYR A 114 0.52 6.23 -5.60
CA TYR A 114 -0.69 6.12 -4.79
C TYR A 114 -1.28 7.50 -4.48
N THR A 115 -2.54 7.52 -4.14
CA THR A 115 -3.23 8.71 -3.68
C THR A 115 -2.94 8.93 -2.20
N SER A 116 -2.25 9.99 -1.86
CA SER A 116 -2.02 10.39 -0.47
C SER A 116 -3.14 11.29 0.04
N VAL A 117 -3.59 11.04 1.25
CA VAL A 117 -4.71 11.78 1.84
C VAL A 117 -4.31 12.38 3.16
N ARG A 118 -4.61 13.69 3.32
CA ARG A 118 -4.44 14.45 4.56
C ARG A 118 -5.63 15.36 4.82
N LYS A 119 -5.87 15.72 6.08
CA LYS A 119 -6.82 16.77 6.47
C LYS A 119 -6.08 18.09 6.60
N GLU A 120 -6.56 19.15 5.99
CA GLU A 120 -6.11 20.50 6.32
C GLU A 120 -6.93 21.07 7.48
N LYS A 121 -6.35 22.03 8.21
CA LYS A 121 -6.93 22.58 9.47
C LYS A 121 -8.35 23.18 9.32
N PHE A 122 -8.78 23.46 8.10
CA PHE A 122 -10.08 24.07 7.83
C PHE A 122 -10.78 23.39 6.64
N ARG A 123 -11.60 22.39 6.93
CA ARG A 123 -12.71 21.83 6.15
C ARG A 123 -12.42 20.94 4.93
N ASP A 124 -11.24 20.90 4.35
CA ASP A 124 -11.07 20.18 3.07
C ASP A 124 -10.12 19.00 3.18
N LEU A 125 -10.61 17.84 2.68
CA LEU A 125 -9.79 16.69 2.41
C LEU A 125 -8.91 17.02 1.20
N ARG A 126 -7.58 17.10 1.37
CA ARG A 126 -6.67 17.20 0.24
C ARG A 126 -6.26 15.83 -0.23
N ILE A 127 -6.42 15.62 -1.52
CA ILE A 127 -6.00 14.41 -2.22
C ILE A 127 -4.80 14.83 -3.08
N ASP A 128 -3.64 14.31 -2.73
CA ASP A 128 -2.42 14.51 -3.51
C ASP A 128 -1.99 13.14 -4.07
N PHE A 129 -1.52 13.12 -5.33
CA PHE A 129 -0.88 11.91 -5.85
C PHE A 129 0.58 11.91 -5.45
N SER A 130 0.98 10.91 -4.72
CA SER A 130 2.38 10.75 -4.31
C SER A 130 3.00 9.58 -5.05
N CYS A 131 4.18 9.83 -5.60
CA CYS A 131 5.02 8.78 -6.15
C CYS A 131 5.96 8.30 -5.03
N ARG A 132 5.75 7.09 -4.56
CA ARG A 132 6.59 6.54 -3.50
C ARG A 132 6.93 5.08 -3.70
N LYS A 133 8.17 4.83 -3.43
CA LYS A 133 8.86 3.57 -3.21
C LYS A 133 9.30 2.81 -4.44
N VAL A 134 10.60 2.89 -4.60
CA VAL A 134 11.34 1.90 -5.37
C VAL A 134 11.66 0.73 -4.44
N ILE A 135 11.17 -0.47 -4.74
CA ILE A 135 11.57 -1.69 -4.05
C ILE A 135 12.71 -2.33 -4.85
N LYS A 136 13.88 -2.45 -4.24
CA LYS A 136 15.01 -3.21 -4.76
C LYS A 136 15.32 -4.36 -3.79
N ASN A 137 15.30 -5.59 -4.30
CA ASN A 137 15.71 -6.79 -3.55
C ASN A 137 15.06 -6.96 -2.16
N ASN A 138 13.72 -6.80 -2.05
CA ASN A 138 12.98 -6.86 -0.78
C ASN A 138 13.42 -5.82 0.29
N ARG A 139 14.25 -4.85 -0.06
CA ARG A 139 14.62 -3.72 0.80
C ARG A 139 13.94 -2.46 0.26
N GLN A 140 13.25 -1.77 1.16
CA GLN A 140 12.71 -0.45 0.88
C GLN A 140 13.85 0.57 0.81
N GLU A 141 14.17 1.04 -0.37
CA GLU A 141 14.95 2.26 -0.53
C GLU A 141 13.97 3.40 -0.84
N CYS A 142 13.90 4.36 0.05
CA CYS A 142 13.10 5.56 -0.14
C CYS A 142 13.91 6.50 -1.05
N THR A 143 13.61 6.53 -2.33
CA THR A 143 14.05 7.62 -3.21
C THR A 143 12.90 8.59 -3.35
N THR A 144 13.11 9.80 -2.90
CA THR A 144 12.18 10.92 -3.05
C THR A 144 12.18 11.37 -4.50
N ALA A 145 11.30 10.79 -5.31
CA ALA A 145 10.88 11.43 -6.54
C ALA A 145 9.45 11.91 -6.28
N ALA A 146 9.31 13.12 -5.81
CA ALA A 146 8.01 13.73 -5.60
C ALA A 146 7.47 14.23 -6.94
N ALA A 147 6.75 13.39 -7.66
CA ALA A 147 5.78 13.89 -8.60
C ALA A 147 4.47 14.12 -7.82
N VAL A 148 4.25 15.31 -7.32
CA VAL A 148 2.97 15.70 -6.74
C VAL A 148 2.08 16.14 -7.89
N VAL A 149 1.17 15.28 -8.32
CA VAL A 149 0.10 15.67 -9.23
C VAL A 149 -1.03 16.28 -8.39
N ARG A 150 -1.16 17.57 -8.41
CA ARG A 150 -2.19 18.32 -7.69
C ARG A 150 -3.47 18.37 -8.52
N VAL A 151 -4.54 17.76 -8.04
CA VAL A 151 -5.88 17.94 -8.62
C VAL A 151 -6.61 19.01 -7.80
N LEU A 152 -6.62 20.23 -8.30
CA LEU A 152 -7.45 21.31 -7.78
C LEU A 152 -8.64 21.52 -8.74
N GLY A 153 -9.86 21.26 -8.26
CA GLY A 153 -11.08 21.63 -8.98
C GLY A 153 -11.21 21.07 -10.40
N GLY A 154 -10.79 19.82 -10.62
CA GLY A 154 -10.93 19.13 -11.92
C GLY A 154 -9.99 19.62 -13.03
N LYS A 155 -8.98 20.42 -12.73
CA LYS A 155 -7.92 20.78 -13.67
C LYS A 155 -6.60 20.15 -13.27
N PHE A 156 -5.99 19.42 -14.21
CA PHE A 156 -4.62 18.94 -14.08
C PHE A 156 -3.65 20.11 -14.04
N LEU A 157 -2.85 20.21 -13.01
CA LEU A 157 -1.74 21.15 -12.93
C LEU A 157 -0.43 20.38 -13.05
N GLU A 158 0.52 21.00 -13.74
CA GLU A 158 1.81 20.44 -14.18
C GLU A 158 2.60 19.73 -13.08
N VAL A 159 3.28 18.68 -13.52
CA VAL A 159 4.28 17.95 -12.75
C VAL A 159 5.54 18.81 -12.65
N HIS A 160 5.89 19.25 -11.45
CA HIS A 160 7.22 19.81 -11.18
C HIS A 160 8.13 18.69 -10.70
N THR A 161 9.17 18.42 -11.50
CA THR A 161 10.33 17.56 -11.15
C THR A 161 11.24 18.31 -10.19
#